data_6bba2f4f990bb7d952150549d0106577
#
_entry.id   6bba2f4f990bb7d952150549d0106577
#
_cell.length_a   1.000
_cell.length_b   1.000
_cell.length_c   1.000
_cell.angle_alpha   90.00
_cell.angle_beta   90.00
_cell.angle_gamma   90.00
#
_symmetry.space_group_name_H-M   'P 1'
#
loop_
_entity.id
_entity.type
_entity.pdbx_description
1 polymer ?
#
loop_
_entity_poly.entity_id
_entity_poly.type
_entity_poly.pdbx_seq_one_letter_code
_entity_poly.pdbx_strand_id
1 'polypeptide(L)'
;MGRDLTSDLTKQYSGLFEKKGMKRLFSFAQDVYKAGKLREIISFAIWEFFHRFGLFPKKDYMVFESADVIALESKGVADPQFDVDTVQFFKQLGLSAIKCDLNWKLYYRHQEEVFGCLYPDDCVLYKSVDGGKTVAFVNRFPEKIKSIFVSSRNTIFVGLTGSVYKSSGNEVSFEKVLDLGSPISFFRFNNAMTEAPDRTLLIGEYGNIWEKDGWRKLAYIYYSFDDGTTWKRSDFLIRKGTNKHVHIVKYSNVLNKLMVADGDNYKRLWLSDSSDVSDSENPKWKSVNRFHIQMGGYTSVVETGGKIFFGTDYQGGTNFIVGTMDGRKFTKQIVPDPYRRSPIDNMVLRKSRNGNEIWANLPFSTPNTKCLLMYSTNNGKSWNKVFEYNRATHTVWLISSSTQVNDELYFSIENVVSKDRVLYRITDKQ
;
A
#
# COMPACT_ATOMS: atom_id res chain seq x y z
N MET A 1 12.48 8.06 -32.13
CA MET A 1 11.33 8.51 -31.34
C MET A 1 10.11 7.68 -31.76
N GLY A 2 9.83 6.56 -31.10
CA GLY A 2 8.62 5.78 -31.36
C GLY A 2 7.43 6.52 -30.72
N ARG A 3 6.45 6.92 -31.53
CA ARG A 3 5.16 7.41 -31.00
C ARG A 3 4.56 6.31 -30.12
N ASP A 4 4.08 6.68 -28.95
CA ASP A 4 3.35 5.77 -28.07
C ASP A 4 1.96 5.49 -28.68
N LEU A 5 1.92 4.49 -29.59
CA LEU A 5 0.73 4.04 -30.31
C LEU A 5 -0.42 3.68 -29.35
N THR A 6 -0.11 3.28 -28.10
CA THR A 6 -1.12 2.92 -27.10
C THR A 6 -1.85 4.17 -26.59
N SER A 7 -1.14 5.28 -26.39
CA SER A 7 -1.72 6.57 -26.00
C SER A 7 -2.62 7.14 -27.12
N ASP A 8 -2.19 7.01 -28.37
CA ASP A 8 -2.95 7.50 -29.52
C ASP A 8 -4.24 6.68 -29.74
N LEU A 9 -4.18 5.35 -29.63
CA LEU A 9 -5.37 4.50 -29.71
C LEU A 9 -6.36 4.77 -28.57
N THR A 10 -5.88 5.00 -27.35
CA THR A 10 -6.73 5.31 -26.20
C THR A 10 -7.46 6.63 -26.39
N LYS A 11 -6.77 7.68 -26.89
CA LYS A 11 -7.38 8.99 -27.20
C LYS A 11 -8.39 8.90 -28.35
N GLN A 12 -8.03 8.20 -29.42
CA GLN A 12 -8.88 8.07 -30.61
C GLN A 12 -10.17 7.29 -30.32
N TYR A 13 -10.10 6.30 -29.43
CA TYR A 13 -11.23 5.43 -29.12
C TYR A 13 -11.81 5.63 -27.70
N SER A 14 -11.45 6.71 -27.01
CA SER A 14 -12.13 7.13 -25.78
C SER A 14 -13.63 7.30 -26.05
N GLY A 15 -14.48 6.71 -25.21
CA GLY A 15 -15.94 6.71 -25.41
C GLY A 15 -16.42 5.78 -26.54
N LEU A 16 -15.65 4.76 -26.92
CA LEU A 16 -16.02 3.76 -27.94
C LEU A 16 -17.39 3.11 -27.66
N PHE A 17 -17.71 2.87 -26.39
CA PHE A 17 -18.96 2.25 -25.94
C PHE A 17 -20.10 3.24 -25.71
N GLU A 18 -19.80 4.53 -25.62
CA GLU A 18 -20.81 5.60 -25.44
C GLU A 18 -21.48 6.02 -26.75
N LYS A 19 -20.73 5.92 -27.85
CA LYS A 19 -21.23 6.24 -29.20
C LYS A 19 -21.48 4.95 -29.98
N LYS A 20 -22.73 4.51 -30.03
CA LYS A 20 -23.18 3.33 -30.77
C LYS A 20 -22.76 3.40 -32.25
N GLY A 21 -21.87 2.49 -32.69
CA GLY A 21 -21.50 2.36 -34.10
C GLY A 21 -20.60 1.16 -34.35
N MET A 22 -21.13 0.12 -34.99
CA MET A 22 -20.35 -1.08 -35.39
C MET A 22 -19.13 -0.73 -36.25
N LYS A 23 -19.22 0.28 -37.09
CA LYS A 23 -18.10 0.77 -37.94
C LYS A 23 -16.90 1.22 -37.10
N ARG A 24 -17.14 1.90 -35.96
CA ARG A 24 -16.07 2.38 -35.07
C ARG A 24 -15.40 1.25 -34.33
N LEU A 25 -16.17 0.23 -33.93
CA LEU A 25 -15.62 -1.00 -33.32
C LEU A 25 -14.73 -1.77 -34.30
N PHE A 26 -15.16 -1.86 -35.58
CA PHE A 26 -14.37 -2.52 -36.62
C PHE A 26 -13.07 -1.74 -36.92
N SER A 27 -13.13 -0.42 -37.02
CA SER A 27 -11.94 0.42 -37.16
C SER A 27 -10.98 0.27 -36.00
N PHE A 28 -11.49 0.23 -34.77
CA PHE A 28 -10.67 -0.05 -33.57
C PHE A 28 -9.95 -1.40 -33.68
N ALA A 29 -10.69 -2.45 -34.00
CA ALA A 29 -10.11 -3.80 -34.13
C ALA A 29 -9.03 -3.84 -35.24
N GLN A 30 -9.24 -3.14 -36.34
CA GLN A 30 -8.29 -3.05 -37.44
C GLN A 30 -7.03 -2.27 -37.05
N ASP A 31 -7.15 -1.17 -36.31
CA ASP A 31 -6.01 -0.38 -35.85
C ASP A 31 -5.22 -1.10 -34.77
N VAL A 32 -5.90 -1.81 -33.85
CA VAL A 32 -5.27 -2.71 -32.88
C VAL A 32 -4.50 -3.85 -33.56
N TYR A 33 -5.09 -4.43 -34.61
CA TYR A 33 -4.41 -5.46 -35.39
C TYR A 33 -3.15 -4.93 -36.09
N LYS A 34 -3.27 -3.77 -36.78
CA LYS A 34 -2.13 -3.08 -37.44
C LYS A 34 -1.03 -2.71 -36.45
N ALA A 35 -1.41 -2.34 -35.23
CA ALA A 35 -0.47 -2.03 -34.15
C ALA A 35 0.17 -3.30 -33.52
N GLY A 36 -0.21 -4.53 -33.95
CA GLY A 36 0.27 -5.79 -33.39
C GLY A 36 -0.19 -6.04 -31.94
N LYS A 37 -1.25 -5.35 -31.48
CA LYS A 37 -1.73 -5.36 -30.09
C LYS A 37 -2.98 -6.25 -29.87
N LEU A 38 -3.43 -6.95 -30.89
CA LEU A 38 -4.69 -7.73 -30.84
C LEU A 38 -4.68 -8.77 -29.69
N ARG A 39 -3.56 -9.49 -29.54
CA ARG A 39 -3.40 -10.49 -28.47
C ARG A 39 -3.48 -9.88 -27.09
N GLU A 40 -2.87 -8.70 -26.88
CA GLU A 40 -2.91 -7.97 -25.59
C GLU A 40 -4.33 -7.53 -25.27
N ILE A 41 -5.05 -6.96 -26.23
CA ILE A 41 -6.43 -6.49 -26.05
C ILE A 41 -7.39 -7.64 -25.76
N ILE A 42 -7.32 -8.74 -26.50
CA ILE A 42 -8.15 -9.93 -26.24
C ILE A 42 -7.86 -10.49 -24.84
N SER A 43 -6.58 -10.63 -24.50
CA SER A 43 -6.18 -11.14 -23.20
C SER A 43 -6.65 -10.22 -22.06
N PHE A 44 -6.58 -8.90 -22.26
CA PHE A 44 -7.11 -7.93 -21.31
C PHE A 44 -8.64 -8.01 -21.20
N ALA A 45 -9.36 -8.10 -22.30
CA ALA A 45 -10.83 -8.21 -22.30
C ALA A 45 -11.32 -9.47 -21.56
N ILE A 46 -10.66 -10.60 -21.77
CA ILE A 46 -10.94 -11.85 -21.05
C ILE A 46 -10.65 -11.65 -19.56
N TRP A 47 -9.49 -11.09 -19.22
CA TRP A 47 -9.10 -10.80 -17.85
C TRP A 47 -10.11 -9.87 -17.16
N GLU A 48 -10.52 -8.77 -17.80
CA GLU A 48 -11.50 -7.81 -17.29
C GLU A 48 -12.86 -8.48 -17.05
N PHE A 49 -13.32 -9.30 -18.00
CA PHE A 49 -14.57 -10.05 -17.87
C PHE A 49 -14.57 -10.94 -16.63
N PHE A 50 -13.55 -11.76 -16.44
CA PHE A 50 -13.44 -12.61 -15.26
C PHE A 50 -13.39 -11.79 -13.95
N HIS A 51 -12.64 -10.69 -13.93
CA HIS A 51 -12.49 -9.85 -12.74
C HIS A 51 -13.77 -9.08 -12.40
N ARG A 52 -14.47 -8.59 -13.42
CA ARG A 52 -15.71 -7.84 -13.23
C ARG A 52 -16.84 -8.72 -12.68
N PHE A 53 -16.97 -9.91 -13.19
CA PHE A 53 -18.04 -10.84 -12.80
C PHE A 53 -17.63 -11.81 -11.69
N GLY A 54 -16.39 -11.82 -11.25
CA GLY A 54 -15.91 -12.73 -10.20
C GLY A 54 -15.95 -14.20 -10.61
N LEU A 55 -15.73 -14.49 -11.89
CA LEU A 55 -15.81 -15.85 -12.45
C LEU A 55 -14.48 -16.59 -12.25
N PHE A 56 -14.20 -16.97 -11.02
CA PHE A 56 -12.98 -17.69 -10.66
C PHE A 56 -13.30 -19.08 -10.07
N PRO A 57 -12.37 -20.05 -10.17
CA PRO A 57 -12.52 -21.34 -9.53
C PRO A 57 -12.70 -21.19 -8.02
N LYS A 58 -13.65 -21.91 -7.43
CA LYS A 58 -13.92 -21.85 -5.97
C LYS A 58 -12.69 -22.10 -5.10
N LYS A 59 -11.77 -22.97 -5.54
CA LYS A 59 -10.51 -23.30 -4.84
C LYS A 59 -9.53 -22.13 -4.73
N ASP A 60 -9.69 -21.11 -5.56
CA ASP A 60 -8.78 -19.96 -5.60
C ASP A 60 -9.28 -18.84 -4.67
N TYR A 61 -10.49 -18.97 -4.11
CA TYR A 61 -11.01 -18.01 -3.14
C TYR A 61 -10.34 -18.16 -1.77
N MET A 62 -10.17 -17.04 -1.12
CA MET A 62 -9.72 -16.94 0.26
C MET A 62 -10.67 -17.72 1.19
N VAL A 63 -10.10 -18.42 2.15
CA VAL A 63 -10.83 -19.17 3.16
C VAL A 63 -10.86 -18.36 4.45
N PHE A 64 -12.05 -18.11 4.99
CA PHE A 64 -12.23 -17.57 6.33
C PHE A 64 -12.44 -18.71 7.34
N GLU A 65 -11.75 -18.64 8.50
CA GLU A 65 -11.80 -19.65 9.55
C GLU A 65 -13.14 -19.62 10.30
N SER A 66 -13.72 -18.42 10.47
CA SER A 66 -15.01 -18.22 11.12
C SER A 66 -15.89 -17.24 10.35
N ALA A 67 -17.19 -17.36 10.56
CA ALA A 67 -18.16 -16.35 10.15
C ALA A 67 -18.16 -15.11 11.06
N ASP A 68 -17.63 -15.23 12.28
CA ASP A 68 -17.66 -14.18 13.29
C ASP A 68 -16.90 -12.93 12.86
N VAL A 69 -17.48 -11.79 13.12
CA VAL A 69 -16.95 -10.47 12.79
C VAL A 69 -17.68 -9.40 13.59
N ILE A 70 -17.01 -8.35 14.01
CA ILE A 70 -17.68 -7.16 14.57
C ILE A 70 -18.16 -6.29 13.40
N ALA A 71 -19.49 -6.11 13.29
CA ALA A 71 -20.09 -5.17 12.36
C ALA A 71 -20.19 -3.77 12.99
N LEU A 72 -19.62 -2.75 12.32
CA LEU A 72 -19.56 -1.37 12.83
C LEU A 72 -20.76 -0.49 12.41
N GLU A 73 -21.76 -1.05 11.74
CA GLU A 73 -22.77 -0.30 10.95
C GLU A 73 -23.58 0.77 11.72
N SER A 74 -23.73 0.65 13.04
CA SER A 74 -24.55 1.59 13.82
C SER A 74 -23.96 1.97 15.19
N LYS A 75 -22.77 1.51 15.50
CA LYS A 75 -22.17 1.70 16.83
C LYS A 75 -21.36 3.00 16.90
N GLY A 76 -21.64 3.82 17.90
CA GLY A 76 -20.78 4.93 18.26
C GLY A 76 -19.46 4.39 18.83
N VAL A 77 -18.32 4.76 18.25
CA VAL A 77 -17.00 4.32 18.76
C VAL A 77 -16.63 4.91 20.11
N ALA A 78 -17.33 5.95 20.54
CA ALA A 78 -17.21 6.55 21.89
C ALA A 78 -18.10 5.82 22.95
N ASP A 79 -18.96 4.86 22.51
CA ASP A 79 -19.80 4.09 23.42
C ASP A 79 -18.93 3.17 24.29
N PRO A 80 -19.02 3.21 25.63
CA PRO A 80 -18.32 2.27 26.51
C PRO A 80 -18.61 0.79 26.21
N GLN A 81 -19.84 0.45 25.78
CA GLN A 81 -20.18 -0.92 25.41
C GLN A 81 -19.44 -1.39 24.17
N PHE A 82 -19.15 -0.49 23.22
CA PHE A 82 -18.34 -0.80 22.05
C PHE A 82 -16.92 -1.24 22.44
N ASP A 83 -16.34 -0.59 23.45
CA ASP A 83 -15.02 -0.96 23.97
C ASP A 83 -15.03 -2.36 24.60
N VAL A 84 -16.04 -2.65 25.45
CA VAL A 84 -16.22 -3.96 26.07
C VAL A 84 -16.38 -5.06 25.01
N ASP A 85 -17.27 -4.85 24.03
CA ASP A 85 -17.51 -5.81 22.94
C ASP A 85 -16.24 -6.09 22.13
N THR A 86 -15.48 -5.03 21.82
CA THR A 86 -14.22 -5.13 21.08
C THR A 86 -13.20 -5.95 21.86
N VAL A 87 -12.96 -5.62 23.12
CA VAL A 87 -12.00 -6.34 23.98
C VAL A 87 -12.38 -7.81 24.12
N GLN A 88 -13.68 -8.08 24.34
CA GLN A 88 -14.17 -9.45 24.47
C GLN A 88 -14.00 -10.27 23.18
N PHE A 89 -14.27 -9.67 22.02
CA PHE A 89 -14.07 -10.31 20.73
C PHE A 89 -12.61 -10.69 20.49
N PHE A 90 -11.68 -9.75 20.73
CA PHE A 90 -10.25 -10.06 20.61
C PHE A 90 -9.80 -11.14 21.58
N LYS A 91 -10.35 -11.18 22.80
CA LYS A 91 -10.09 -12.25 23.76
C LYS A 91 -10.54 -13.63 23.24
N GLN A 92 -11.66 -13.72 22.51
CA GLN A 92 -12.11 -14.97 21.87
C GLN A 92 -11.13 -15.40 20.75
N LEU A 93 -10.51 -14.45 20.06
CA LEU A 93 -9.46 -14.70 19.05
C LEU A 93 -8.09 -15.06 19.68
N GLY A 94 -7.96 -15.12 21.00
CA GLY A 94 -6.70 -15.38 21.70
C GLY A 94 -5.75 -14.16 21.75
N LEU A 95 -6.28 -12.96 21.45
CA LEU A 95 -5.56 -11.71 21.42
C LEU A 95 -5.99 -10.79 22.58
N SER A 96 -5.18 -9.79 22.87
CA SER A 96 -5.49 -8.71 23.81
C SER A 96 -5.58 -7.40 23.05
N ALA A 97 -6.76 -6.77 23.09
CA ALA A 97 -6.98 -5.42 22.58
C ALA A 97 -7.01 -4.43 23.76
N ILE A 98 -6.18 -3.41 23.69
CA ILE A 98 -6.07 -2.38 24.74
C ILE A 98 -6.33 -1.03 24.09
N LYS A 99 -7.34 -0.32 24.57
CA LYS A 99 -7.61 1.05 24.17
C LYS A 99 -6.46 1.95 24.63
N CYS A 100 -5.97 2.79 23.73
CA CYS A 100 -4.83 3.67 23.98
C CYS A 100 -5.27 5.07 24.37
N ASP A 101 -4.58 5.68 25.32
CA ASP A 101 -4.75 7.10 25.67
C ASP A 101 -4.13 8.00 24.61
N LEU A 102 -2.94 7.63 24.09
CA LEU A 102 -2.29 8.34 22.99
C LEU A 102 -2.89 7.90 21.66
N ASN A 103 -3.40 8.84 20.89
CA ASN A 103 -4.07 8.59 19.61
C ASN A 103 -3.10 8.71 18.43
N TRP A 104 -2.25 7.71 18.23
CA TRP A 104 -1.31 7.65 17.13
C TRP A 104 -2.02 7.71 15.77
N LYS A 105 -1.54 8.59 14.89
CA LYS A 105 -1.94 8.64 13.47
C LYS A 105 -0.95 7.94 12.57
N LEU A 106 0.34 8.08 12.83
CA LEU A 106 1.43 7.31 12.26
C LEU A 106 2.24 6.70 13.41
N TYR A 107 2.68 5.49 13.22
CA TYR A 107 3.46 4.73 14.18
C TYR A 107 4.55 3.97 13.43
N TYR A 108 5.80 4.38 13.64
CA TYR A 108 6.96 3.79 13.01
C TYR A 108 7.93 3.31 14.08
N ARG A 109 8.12 2.01 14.20
CA ARG A 109 9.10 1.44 15.12
C ARG A 109 10.42 1.19 14.41
N HIS A 110 11.50 1.63 15.05
CA HIS A 110 12.87 1.33 14.65
C HIS A 110 13.64 0.87 15.90
N GLN A 111 14.03 -0.40 15.91
CA GLN A 111 14.62 -1.02 17.12
C GLN A 111 13.69 -0.85 18.34
N GLU A 112 14.20 -0.27 19.43
CA GLU A 112 13.43 0.01 20.65
C GLU A 112 12.71 1.36 20.65
N GLU A 113 12.92 2.18 19.62
CA GLU A 113 12.36 3.50 19.51
C GLU A 113 11.14 3.52 18.61
N VAL A 114 10.17 4.35 18.98
CA VAL A 114 8.98 4.63 18.19
C VAL A 114 8.99 6.09 17.76
N PHE A 115 8.75 6.33 16.48
CA PHE A 115 8.54 7.66 15.91
C PHE A 115 7.13 7.75 15.36
N GLY A 116 6.47 8.89 15.48
CA GLY A 116 5.13 9.05 14.97
C GLY A 116 4.54 10.43 15.17
N CYS A 117 3.31 10.59 14.70
CA CYS A 117 2.52 11.76 14.99
C CYS A 117 1.19 11.38 15.65
N LEU A 118 0.64 12.29 16.43
CA LEU A 118 -0.60 12.09 17.17
C LEU A 118 -1.76 12.83 16.50
N TYR A 119 -2.92 12.23 16.52
CA TYR A 119 -4.16 12.86 16.07
C TYR A 119 -4.67 13.79 17.20
N PRO A 120 -5.18 15.00 16.90
CA PRO A 120 -5.37 15.59 15.57
C PRO A 120 -4.18 16.40 15.03
N ASP A 121 -3.12 16.66 15.82
CA ASP A 121 -1.94 17.45 15.42
C ASP A 121 -0.90 16.56 14.71
N ASP A 122 -1.11 16.32 13.44
CA ASP A 122 -0.25 15.49 12.61
C ASP A 122 0.94 16.25 11.95
N CYS A 123 1.24 17.47 12.45
CA CYS A 123 2.42 18.24 12.05
C CYS A 123 3.60 18.07 13.02
N VAL A 124 3.43 17.41 14.15
CA VAL A 124 4.46 17.21 15.17
C VAL A 124 4.96 15.77 15.13
N LEU A 125 6.28 15.63 15.06
CA LEU A 125 6.96 14.35 15.26
C LEU A 125 7.25 14.15 16.74
N TYR A 126 6.84 13.03 17.26
CA TYR A 126 7.12 12.55 18.60
C TYR A 126 8.00 11.30 18.55
N LYS A 127 8.72 11.08 19.64
CA LYS A 127 9.53 9.88 19.90
C LYS A 127 9.07 9.23 21.20
N SER A 128 9.12 7.92 21.25
CA SER A 128 8.89 7.12 22.46
C SER A 128 9.95 6.05 22.60
N VAL A 129 10.33 5.72 23.82
CA VAL A 129 11.28 4.66 24.17
C VAL A 129 10.63 3.57 25.04
N ASP A 130 9.34 3.65 25.29
CA ASP A 130 8.57 2.73 26.13
C ASP A 130 7.42 2.04 25.36
N GLY A 131 7.61 1.86 24.04
CA GLY A 131 6.63 1.23 23.18
C GLY A 131 5.42 2.11 22.87
N GLY A 132 5.57 3.44 22.94
CA GLY A 132 4.50 4.38 22.58
C GLY A 132 3.55 4.71 23.72
N LYS A 133 3.91 4.42 24.97
CA LYS A 133 3.10 4.76 26.16
C LYS A 133 3.26 6.22 26.56
N THR A 134 4.49 6.72 26.51
CA THR A 134 4.83 8.13 26.70
C THR A 134 5.57 8.66 25.50
N VAL A 135 5.53 9.97 25.27
CA VAL A 135 6.13 10.61 24.10
C VAL A 135 6.94 11.84 24.50
N ALA A 136 8.06 12.03 23.83
CA ALA A 136 8.84 13.25 23.82
C ALA A 136 8.68 13.98 22.49
N PHE A 137 8.61 15.31 22.53
CA PHE A 137 8.61 16.14 21.34
C PHE A 137 9.96 16.02 20.63
N VAL A 138 9.93 15.86 19.30
CA VAL A 138 11.14 15.86 18.46
C VAL A 138 11.20 17.11 17.60
N ASN A 139 10.19 17.35 16.76
CA ASN A 139 10.16 18.50 15.88
C ASN A 139 8.73 18.83 15.40
N ARG A 140 8.50 20.10 15.06
CA ARG A 140 7.27 20.55 14.38
C ARG A 140 7.60 20.91 12.93
N PHE A 141 6.83 20.36 12.01
CA PHE A 141 6.94 20.61 10.58
C PHE A 141 5.89 21.62 10.10
N PRO A 142 6.14 22.32 8.96
CA PRO A 142 5.21 23.31 8.42
C PRO A 142 3.89 22.70 7.92
N GLU A 143 3.89 21.39 7.64
CA GLU A 143 2.76 20.64 7.10
C GLU A 143 2.61 19.27 7.76
N LYS A 144 1.51 18.60 7.44
CA LYS A 144 1.19 17.27 7.96
C LYS A 144 2.23 16.23 7.56
N ILE A 145 2.69 15.45 8.51
CA ILE A 145 3.55 14.30 8.30
C ILE A 145 2.75 13.21 7.56
N LYS A 146 3.24 12.79 6.41
CA LYS A 146 2.64 11.75 5.57
C LYS A 146 3.30 10.40 5.76
N SER A 147 4.59 10.40 6.06
CA SER A 147 5.40 9.19 6.13
C SER A 147 6.65 9.41 6.96
N ILE A 148 7.14 8.33 7.55
CA ILE A 148 8.37 8.32 8.35
C ILE A 148 9.18 7.10 7.90
N PHE A 149 10.48 7.25 7.80
CA PHE A 149 11.43 6.18 7.60
C PHE A 149 12.69 6.44 8.42
N VAL A 150 13.27 5.41 9.01
CA VAL A 150 14.54 5.52 9.72
C VAL A 150 15.54 4.56 9.09
N SER A 151 16.71 5.08 8.70
CA SER A 151 17.77 4.30 8.07
C SER A 151 18.54 3.45 9.11
N SER A 152 19.36 2.52 8.63
CA SER A 152 20.24 1.70 9.49
C SER A 152 21.27 2.54 10.28
N ARG A 153 21.46 3.81 9.89
CA ARG A 153 22.31 4.79 10.59
C ARG A 153 21.54 5.66 11.59
N ASN A 154 20.29 5.31 11.88
CA ASN A 154 19.39 6.09 12.71
C ASN A 154 19.05 7.49 12.15
N THR A 155 19.24 7.70 10.85
CA THR A 155 18.80 8.93 10.18
C THR A 155 17.28 8.87 9.98
N ILE A 156 16.56 9.87 10.49
CA ILE A 156 15.11 9.96 10.37
C ILE A 156 14.74 10.75 9.12
N PHE A 157 13.93 10.16 8.25
CA PHE A 157 13.34 10.82 7.09
C PHE A 157 11.86 11.05 7.33
N VAL A 158 11.41 12.28 7.13
CA VAL A 158 10.00 12.67 7.28
C VAL A 158 9.48 13.18 5.95
N GLY A 159 8.52 12.48 5.38
CA GLY A 159 7.81 12.88 4.17
C GLY A 159 6.67 13.81 4.50
N LEU A 160 6.70 15.01 3.94
CA LEU A 160 5.60 15.95 3.91
C LEU A 160 4.97 15.96 2.51
N THR A 161 4.05 16.87 2.28
CA THR A 161 3.53 17.12 0.94
C THR A 161 4.59 17.86 0.12
N GLY A 162 4.99 17.29 -1.02
CA GLY A 162 5.98 17.87 -1.94
C GLY A 162 7.44 17.79 -1.51
N SER A 163 7.77 17.31 -0.32
CA SER A 163 9.13 17.37 0.19
C SER A 163 9.48 16.26 1.17
N VAL A 164 10.79 16.01 1.33
CA VAL A 164 11.34 15.10 2.33
C VAL A 164 12.36 15.85 3.17
N TYR A 165 12.24 15.69 4.48
CA TYR A 165 13.15 16.21 5.48
C TYR A 165 13.98 15.09 6.09
N LYS A 166 15.21 15.41 6.47
CA LYS A 166 16.18 14.50 7.08
C LYS A 166 16.62 15.06 8.42
N SER A 167 16.75 14.20 9.44
CA SER A 167 17.33 14.60 10.72
C SER A 167 18.84 14.83 10.60
N SER A 168 19.35 15.81 11.34
CA SER A 168 20.77 15.85 11.68
C SER A 168 21.11 14.70 12.63
N GLY A 169 22.37 14.24 12.66
CA GLY A 169 22.80 13.07 13.43
C GLY A 169 22.42 13.01 14.91
N ASN A 170 22.00 14.13 15.50
CA ASN A 170 21.61 14.23 16.92
C ASN A 170 20.08 14.39 17.09
N GLU A 171 19.26 14.17 16.08
CA GLU A 171 17.80 14.36 16.10
C GLU A 171 17.32 15.77 16.52
N VAL A 172 18.22 16.75 16.59
CA VAL A 172 17.92 18.10 17.12
C VAL A 172 17.35 19.03 16.05
N SER A 173 17.66 18.79 14.79
CA SER A 173 17.19 19.61 13.67
C SER A 173 16.87 18.76 12.45
N PHE A 174 15.99 19.30 11.61
CA PHE A 174 15.61 18.68 10.33
C PHE A 174 15.86 19.68 9.20
N GLU A 175 16.47 19.22 8.15
CA GLU A 175 16.68 19.97 6.92
C GLU A 175 15.89 19.35 5.76
N LYS A 176 15.40 20.17 4.85
CA LYS A 176 14.80 19.71 3.62
C LYS A 176 15.89 19.23 2.67
N VAL A 177 15.83 17.94 2.30
CA VAL A 177 16.85 17.30 1.43
C VAL A 177 16.33 16.92 0.05
N LEU A 178 14.99 16.92 -0.15
CA LEU A 178 14.43 16.55 -1.43
C LEU A 178 13.13 17.31 -1.69
N ASP A 179 13.02 17.91 -2.88
CA ASP A 179 11.74 18.34 -3.46
C ASP A 179 11.24 17.26 -4.42
N LEU A 180 10.00 16.80 -4.22
CA LEU A 180 9.33 15.83 -5.07
C LEU A 180 8.87 16.47 -6.38
N GLY A 181 8.51 15.68 -7.37
CA GLY A 181 8.08 16.15 -8.69
C GLY A 181 6.75 16.94 -8.68
N SER A 182 6.03 16.94 -7.56
CA SER A 182 4.82 17.72 -7.36
C SER A 182 4.69 18.20 -5.92
N PRO A 183 4.18 19.43 -5.69
CA PRO A 183 3.99 19.98 -4.34
C PRO A 183 2.90 19.27 -3.53
N ILE A 184 2.12 18.37 -4.13
CA ILE A 184 1.09 17.59 -3.43
C ILE A 184 1.40 16.11 -3.35
N SER A 185 2.54 15.66 -3.89
CA SER A 185 2.98 14.28 -3.80
C SER A 185 3.75 14.00 -2.50
N PHE A 186 3.88 12.73 -2.17
CA PHE A 186 4.62 12.24 -1.00
C PHE A 186 5.11 10.81 -1.26
N PHE A 187 5.87 10.21 -0.37
CA PHE A 187 6.08 8.76 -0.39
C PHE A 187 5.10 8.08 0.57
N ARG A 188 4.57 6.91 0.17
CA ARG A 188 3.59 6.20 1.02
C ARG A 188 4.26 5.67 2.29
N PHE A 189 3.56 5.83 3.41
CA PHE A 189 4.10 5.67 4.77
C PHE A 189 4.71 4.30 5.07
N ASN A 190 4.26 3.21 4.46
CA ASN A 190 4.74 1.85 4.80
C ASN A 190 5.56 1.19 3.70
N ASN A 191 5.46 1.64 2.45
CA ASN A 191 5.92 0.82 1.33
C ASN A 191 6.70 1.57 0.28
N ALA A 192 6.91 2.88 0.40
CA ALA A 192 7.50 3.67 -0.69
C ALA A 192 8.87 4.27 -0.37
N MET A 193 9.49 3.87 0.73
CA MET A 193 10.90 4.13 1.00
C MET A 193 11.58 2.88 1.53
N THR A 194 12.84 2.65 1.13
CA THR A 194 13.64 1.50 1.56
C THR A 194 15.11 1.82 1.56
N GLU A 195 15.86 1.04 2.34
CA GLU A 195 17.31 0.98 2.33
C GLU A 195 17.74 -0.41 1.86
N ALA A 196 18.66 -0.47 0.89
CA ALA A 196 19.29 -1.71 0.46
C ALA A 196 20.49 -2.07 1.38
N PRO A 197 20.99 -3.32 1.35
CA PRO A 197 22.14 -3.74 2.19
C PRO A 197 23.41 -2.93 1.95
N ASP A 198 23.62 -2.39 0.77
CA ASP A 198 24.73 -1.49 0.42
C ASP A 198 24.48 -0.03 0.84
N ARG A 199 23.39 0.21 1.60
CA ARG A 199 22.93 1.51 2.11
C ARG A 199 22.38 2.47 1.05
N THR A 200 22.14 2.00 -0.16
CA THR A 200 21.39 2.78 -1.15
C THR A 200 19.97 3.01 -0.66
N LEU A 201 19.57 4.27 -0.56
CA LEU A 201 18.21 4.66 -0.23
C LEU A 201 17.38 4.88 -1.49
N LEU A 202 16.15 4.42 -1.49
CA LEU A 202 15.21 4.63 -2.58
C LEU A 202 13.89 5.19 -2.04
N ILE A 203 13.33 6.16 -2.78
CA ILE A 203 11.98 6.70 -2.55
C ILE A 203 11.18 6.58 -3.84
N GLY A 204 9.93 6.14 -3.73
CA GLY A 204 8.93 6.17 -4.81
C GLY A 204 7.93 7.30 -4.58
N GLU A 205 7.73 8.12 -5.59
CA GLU A 205 6.78 9.23 -5.51
C GLU A 205 5.34 8.75 -5.72
N TYR A 206 4.45 9.16 -4.82
CA TYR A 206 3.02 8.89 -4.85
C TYR A 206 2.22 10.18 -4.89
N GLY A 207 1.24 10.26 -5.78
CA GLY A 207 0.31 11.38 -5.86
C GLY A 207 -0.76 11.16 -6.92
N ASN A 208 -1.91 11.79 -6.76
CA ASN A 208 -3.05 11.73 -7.66
C ASN A 208 -3.40 13.13 -8.12
N ILE A 209 -2.96 13.51 -9.32
CA ILE A 209 -3.26 14.80 -9.94
C ILE A 209 -3.92 14.54 -11.26
N TRP A 210 -5.18 14.99 -11.39
CA TRP A 210 -5.92 14.95 -12.64
C TRP A 210 -5.72 16.27 -13.36
N GLU A 211 -5.23 16.21 -14.60
CA GLU A 211 -5.06 17.35 -15.50
C GLU A 211 -6.04 17.24 -16.68
N LYS A 212 -6.14 18.28 -17.48
CA LYS A 212 -7.07 18.36 -18.63
C LYS A 212 -7.03 17.10 -19.54
N ASP A 213 -5.85 16.53 -19.72
CA ASP A 213 -5.61 15.40 -20.64
C ASP A 213 -5.38 14.06 -19.93
N GLY A 214 -5.59 13.98 -18.60
CA GLY A 214 -5.43 12.74 -17.84
C GLY A 214 -4.60 12.90 -16.55
N TRP A 215 -4.12 11.79 -16.03
CA TRP A 215 -3.29 11.78 -14.82
C TRP A 215 -1.90 12.36 -15.07
N ARG A 216 -1.44 13.27 -14.19
CA ARG A 216 -0.04 13.69 -14.17
C ARG A 216 0.85 12.48 -13.88
N LYS A 217 1.93 12.33 -14.64
CA LYS A 217 2.90 11.24 -14.47
C LYS A 217 3.84 11.58 -13.32
N LEU A 218 3.70 10.90 -12.20
CA LEU A 218 4.47 11.09 -10.97
C LEU A 218 5.25 9.82 -10.57
N ALA A 219 5.41 8.86 -11.47
CA ALA A 219 6.11 7.62 -11.19
C ALA A 219 7.64 7.81 -11.20
N TYR A 220 8.14 8.75 -10.39
CA TYR A 220 9.56 8.96 -10.16
C TYR A 220 10.09 8.05 -9.08
N ILE A 221 11.34 7.61 -9.26
CA ILE A 221 12.14 6.96 -8.22
C ILE A 221 13.33 7.86 -7.92
N TYR A 222 13.57 8.10 -6.66
CA TYR A 222 14.71 8.87 -6.19
C TYR A 222 15.71 7.94 -5.52
N TYR A 223 16.98 8.13 -5.80
CA TYR A 223 18.11 7.35 -5.27
C TYR A 223 19.05 8.24 -4.50
N SER A 224 19.51 7.77 -3.35
CA SER A 224 20.59 8.40 -2.59
C SER A 224 21.63 7.35 -2.23
N PHE A 225 22.91 7.72 -2.37
CA PHE A 225 24.08 6.89 -2.08
C PHE A 225 24.91 7.45 -0.92
N ASP A 226 24.47 8.53 -0.31
CA ASP A 226 25.14 9.31 0.72
C ASP A 226 24.25 9.56 1.95
N ASP A 227 23.47 8.55 2.32
CA ASP A 227 22.54 8.58 3.46
C ASP A 227 21.52 9.72 3.36
N GLY A 228 21.01 9.97 2.15
CA GLY A 228 19.95 10.93 1.91
C GLY A 228 20.39 12.40 1.87
N THR A 229 21.69 12.67 1.75
CA THR A 229 22.20 14.04 1.63
C THR A 229 21.94 14.60 0.24
N THR A 230 22.16 13.78 -0.79
CA THR A 230 21.82 14.13 -2.17
C THR A 230 20.95 13.06 -2.82
N TRP A 231 20.09 13.49 -3.75
CA TRP A 231 19.12 12.62 -4.41
C TRP A 231 19.18 12.77 -5.93
N LYS A 232 19.19 11.63 -6.61
CA LYS A 232 19.09 11.55 -8.06
C LYS A 232 17.69 11.06 -8.43
N ARG A 233 17.00 11.80 -9.30
CA ARG A 233 15.66 11.46 -9.80
C ARG A 233 15.73 10.64 -11.06
N SER A 234 14.98 9.54 -11.14
CA SER A 234 14.81 8.72 -12.35
C SER A 234 13.35 8.72 -12.80
N ASP A 235 13.13 8.92 -14.08
CA ASP A 235 11.85 8.80 -14.77
C ASP A 235 11.67 7.44 -15.46
N PHE A 236 12.46 6.45 -15.06
CA PHE A 236 12.49 5.11 -15.67
C PHE A 236 11.09 4.51 -15.85
N LEU A 237 10.26 4.53 -14.82
CA LEU A 237 8.90 3.98 -14.88
C LEU A 237 8.01 4.76 -15.86
N ILE A 238 8.15 6.09 -15.91
CA ILE A 238 7.41 6.95 -16.84
C ILE A 238 7.80 6.60 -18.27
N ARG A 239 9.09 6.41 -18.55
CA ARG A 239 9.59 5.94 -19.88
C ARG A 239 9.07 4.55 -20.24
N LYS A 240 8.78 3.70 -19.24
CA LYS A 240 8.18 2.37 -19.42
C LYS A 240 6.64 2.41 -19.45
N GLY A 241 6.04 3.59 -19.52
CA GLY A 241 4.60 3.79 -19.71
C GLY A 241 3.77 3.79 -18.42
N THR A 242 4.39 3.92 -17.24
CA THR A 242 3.64 4.15 -15.99
C THR A 242 3.03 5.54 -16.05
N ASN A 243 1.72 5.64 -15.87
CA ASN A 243 0.97 6.88 -16.12
C ASN A 243 0.53 7.63 -14.86
N LYS A 244 0.81 7.11 -13.68
CA LYS A 244 0.44 7.74 -12.41
C LYS A 244 1.65 7.87 -11.48
N HIS A 245 1.79 6.96 -10.53
CA HIS A 245 2.70 7.06 -9.40
C HIS A 245 3.29 5.69 -9.04
N VAL A 246 4.10 5.65 -7.99
CA VAL A 246 4.70 4.43 -7.43
C VAL A 246 3.95 4.02 -6.17
N HIS A 247 3.58 2.75 -6.05
CA HIS A 247 2.95 2.19 -4.85
C HIS A 247 3.96 1.62 -3.87
N ILE A 248 4.92 0.84 -4.36
CA ILE A 248 5.87 0.10 -3.52
C ILE A 248 7.28 0.37 -4.00
N VAL A 249 8.16 0.70 -3.06
CA VAL A 249 9.62 0.63 -3.18
C VAL A 249 10.12 -0.10 -1.95
N LYS A 250 10.69 -1.29 -2.11
CA LYS A 250 11.14 -2.11 -0.99
C LYS A 250 12.33 -2.97 -1.38
N TYR A 251 13.27 -3.16 -0.45
CA TYR A 251 14.22 -4.25 -0.53
C TYR A 251 13.56 -5.53 0.00
N SER A 252 13.58 -6.58 -0.79
CA SER A 252 13.07 -7.90 -0.42
C SER A 252 14.19 -8.76 0.13
N ASN A 253 14.07 -9.18 1.40
CA ASN A 253 14.97 -10.16 1.98
C ASN A 253 14.75 -11.56 1.40
N VAL A 254 13.51 -11.89 1.00
CA VAL A 254 13.17 -13.18 0.38
C VAL A 254 13.84 -13.35 -0.98
N LEU A 255 13.85 -12.28 -1.81
CA LEU A 255 14.43 -12.32 -3.15
C LEU A 255 15.87 -11.83 -3.19
N ASN A 256 16.36 -11.19 -2.14
CA ASN A 256 17.63 -10.46 -2.10
C ASN A 256 17.71 -9.43 -3.24
N LYS A 257 16.63 -8.65 -3.45
CA LYS A 257 16.49 -7.70 -4.54
C LYS A 257 15.68 -6.47 -4.14
N LEU A 258 15.96 -5.36 -4.80
CA LEU A 258 15.07 -4.20 -4.81
C LEU A 258 13.82 -4.52 -5.60
N MET A 259 12.67 -4.08 -5.08
CA MET A 259 11.35 -4.22 -5.69
C MET A 259 10.69 -2.86 -5.87
N VAL A 260 10.08 -2.65 -7.02
CA VAL A 260 9.23 -1.50 -7.31
C VAL A 260 7.91 -1.99 -7.91
N ALA A 261 6.79 -1.50 -7.41
CA ALA A 261 5.49 -1.73 -8.02
C ALA A 261 4.90 -0.41 -8.54
N ASP A 262 4.40 -0.47 -9.78
CA ASP A 262 3.69 0.64 -10.42
C ASP A 262 2.36 0.92 -9.73
N GLY A 263 1.79 2.08 -10.05
CA GLY A 263 0.45 2.46 -9.61
C GLY A 263 -0.70 1.82 -10.39
N ASP A 264 -1.89 2.32 -10.17
CA ASP A 264 -3.22 1.72 -10.40
C ASP A 264 -3.50 1.12 -11.77
N ASN A 265 -2.93 1.66 -12.84
CA ASN A 265 -3.28 1.24 -14.20
C ASN A 265 -2.46 0.06 -14.73
N TYR A 266 -1.39 -0.30 -14.01
CA TYR A 266 -0.56 -1.44 -14.34
C TYR A 266 -0.23 -2.24 -13.10
N LYS A 267 -0.47 -3.53 -13.16
CA LYS A 267 -0.05 -4.46 -12.12
C LYS A 267 1.32 -5.01 -12.49
N ARG A 268 2.34 -4.16 -12.38
CA ARG A 268 3.72 -4.54 -12.68
C ARG A 268 4.57 -4.55 -11.42
N LEU A 269 5.46 -5.52 -11.36
CA LEU A 269 6.52 -5.64 -10.38
C LEU A 269 7.85 -5.61 -11.13
N TRP A 270 8.74 -4.75 -10.69
CA TRP A 270 10.08 -4.59 -11.19
C TRP A 270 11.07 -5.04 -10.14
N LEU A 271 12.06 -5.82 -10.54
CA LEU A 271 13.13 -6.31 -9.67
C LEU A 271 14.48 -5.84 -10.19
N SER A 272 15.39 -5.50 -9.26
CA SER A 272 16.78 -5.14 -9.57
C SER A 272 17.70 -5.57 -8.42
N ASP A 273 18.95 -5.82 -8.74
CA ASP A 273 20.02 -5.91 -7.75
C ASP A 273 20.40 -4.47 -7.31
N SER A 274 20.83 -4.29 -6.06
CA SER A 274 21.19 -2.93 -5.58
C SER A 274 22.35 -2.33 -6.38
N SER A 275 23.32 -3.14 -6.79
CA SER A 275 24.42 -2.71 -7.66
C SER A 275 23.98 -2.24 -9.05
N ASP A 276 22.87 -2.75 -9.56
CA ASP A 276 22.35 -2.42 -10.90
C ASP A 276 21.61 -1.07 -10.96
N VAL A 277 21.33 -0.46 -9.81
CA VAL A 277 20.69 0.87 -9.70
C VAL A 277 21.70 1.97 -9.35
N SER A 278 22.98 1.66 -9.21
CA SER A 278 24.04 2.65 -8.96
C SER A 278 24.15 3.69 -10.09
N ASP A 279 23.85 3.29 -11.33
CA ASP A 279 23.60 4.21 -12.44
C ASP A 279 22.12 4.61 -12.45
N SER A 280 21.79 5.70 -11.77
CA SER A 280 20.40 6.20 -11.65
C SER A 280 19.82 6.71 -12.98
N GLU A 281 20.64 7.01 -13.99
CA GLU A 281 20.18 7.44 -15.31
C GLU A 281 19.70 6.23 -16.14
N ASN A 282 20.38 5.08 -15.99
CA ASN A 282 20.06 3.84 -16.69
C ASN A 282 19.94 2.64 -15.75
N PRO A 283 19.06 2.70 -14.74
CA PRO A 283 18.91 1.61 -13.77
C PRO A 283 18.39 0.34 -14.47
N LYS A 284 19.02 -0.80 -14.15
CA LYS A 284 18.66 -2.08 -14.75
C LYS A 284 17.53 -2.76 -14.01
N TRP A 285 16.30 -2.36 -14.29
CA TRP A 285 15.11 -2.98 -13.77
C TRP A 285 14.55 -4.06 -14.69
N LYS A 286 14.24 -5.23 -14.14
CA LYS A 286 13.58 -6.32 -14.84
C LYS A 286 12.11 -6.42 -14.43
N SER A 287 11.20 -6.22 -15.37
CA SER A 287 9.78 -6.49 -15.13
C SER A 287 9.53 -8.00 -15.05
N VAL A 288 8.80 -8.42 -14.02
CA VAL A 288 8.33 -9.81 -13.87
C VAL A 288 6.92 -10.02 -14.39
N ASN A 289 6.41 -9.04 -15.11
CA ASN A 289 5.08 -9.02 -15.65
C ASN A 289 4.91 -9.83 -16.93
N ARG A 290 3.64 -10.09 -17.20
CA ARG A 290 3.15 -10.76 -18.37
C ARG A 290 2.83 -9.79 -19.50
N PHE A 291 2.38 -10.32 -20.62
CA PHE A 291 2.24 -9.66 -21.91
C PHE A 291 1.00 -8.77 -22.07
N HIS A 292 0.09 -8.67 -21.10
CA HIS A 292 -1.08 -7.80 -21.20
C HIS A 292 -1.20 -6.86 -20.01
N ILE A 293 -1.92 -5.76 -20.20
CA ILE A 293 -2.25 -4.81 -19.16
C ILE A 293 -3.16 -5.50 -18.13
N GLN A 294 -2.81 -5.38 -16.87
CA GLN A 294 -3.63 -5.79 -15.75
C GLN A 294 -3.87 -4.58 -14.86
N MET A 295 -5.13 -4.23 -14.67
CA MET A 295 -5.52 -3.15 -13.77
C MET A 295 -5.32 -3.54 -12.32
N GLY A 296 -5.24 -2.54 -11.46
CA GLY A 296 -5.09 -2.74 -10.02
C GLY A 296 -3.68 -3.19 -9.63
N GLY A 297 -2.77 -2.25 -9.50
CA GLY A 297 -1.39 -2.48 -9.09
C GLY A 297 -1.27 -3.17 -7.73
N TYR A 298 -0.05 -3.47 -7.32
CA TYR A 298 0.23 -3.89 -5.95
C TYR A 298 0.32 -2.66 -5.05
N THR A 299 -0.45 -2.62 -3.94
CA THR A 299 -0.50 -1.46 -3.02
C THR A 299 0.14 -1.71 -1.68
N SER A 300 0.16 -2.96 -1.26
CA SER A 300 0.70 -3.37 0.03
C SER A 300 1.59 -4.60 -0.12
N VAL A 301 2.57 -4.74 0.77
CA VAL A 301 3.53 -5.84 0.73
C VAL A 301 4.01 -6.20 2.13
N VAL A 302 4.09 -7.51 2.41
CA VAL A 302 4.73 -8.07 3.61
C VAL A 302 5.52 -9.32 3.25
N GLU A 303 6.52 -9.66 4.07
CA GLU A 303 7.37 -10.83 3.90
C GLU A 303 7.38 -11.68 5.17
N THR A 304 6.94 -12.92 5.08
CA THR A 304 6.99 -13.87 6.21
C THR A 304 7.05 -15.31 5.71
N GLY A 305 7.66 -16.20 6.47
CA GLY A 305 7.77 -17.62 6.12
C GLY A 305 8.46 -17.90 4.79
N GLY A 306 9.45 -17.07 4.39
CA GLY A 306 10.15 -17.20 3.11
C GLY A 306 9.30 -16.84 1.90
N LYS A 307 8.18 -16.13 2.10
CA LYS A 307 7.24 -15.76 1.04
C LYS A 307 6.91 -14.26 1.13
N ILE A 308 6.73 -13.65 -0.02
CA ILE A 308 6.25 -12.28 -0.17
C ILE A 308 4.76 -12.33 -0.46
N PHE A 309 4.00 -11.47 0.20
CA PHE A 309 2.58 -11.28 -0.04
C PHE A 309 2.31 -9.85 -0.49
N PHE A 310 1.54 -9.70 -1.56
CA PHE A 310 1.10 -8.43 -2.09
C PHE A 310 -0.41 -8.32 -2.02
N GLY A 311 -0.92 -7.18 -1.60
CA GLY A 311 -2.32 -6.80 -1.80
C GLY A 311 -2.51 -6.07 -3.12
N THR A 312 -3.65 -6.26 -3.78
CA THR A 312 -3.95 -5.58 -5.05
C THR A 312 -4.92 -4.42 -4.87
N ASP A 313 -4.86 -3.49 -5.82
CA ASP A 313 -5.69 -2.30 -5.89
C ASP A 313 -6.46 -2.25 -7.21
N TYR A 314 -7.50 -3.05 -7.32
CA TYR A 314 -8.44 -2.92 -8.43
C TYR A 314 -9.79 -2.43 -7.90
N GLN A 315 -9.94 -1.11 -7.86
CA GLN A 315 -11.16 -0.48 -7.39
C GLN A 315 -12.36 -0.84 -8.29
N GLY A 316 -13.38 -1.43 -7.68
CA GLY A 316 -14.57 -1.92 -8.39
C GLY A 316 -14.41 -3.24 -9.13
N GLY A 317 -13.20 -3.81 -9.22
CA GLY A 317 -12.93 -5.14 -9.76
C GLY A 317 -12.63 -6.17 -8.67
N THR A 318 -12.00 -7.28 -9.05
CA THR A 318 -11.63 -8.34 -8.09
C THR A 318 -10.24 -8.11 -7.54
N ASN A 319 -10.13 -8.11 -6.22
CA ASN A 319 -8.87 -8.00 -5.51
C ASN A 319 -8.43 -9.35 -4.94
N PHE A 320 -7.13 -9.49 -4.75
CA PHE A 320 -6.53 -10.70 -4.21
C PHE A 320 -5.24 -10.43 -3.45
N ILE A 321 -4.89 -11.37 -2.61
CA ILE A 321 -3.56 -11.49 -2.05
C ILE A 321 -2.75 -12.38 -2.99
N VAL A 322 -1.63 -11.86 -3.45
CA VAL A 322 -0.70 -12.54 -4.36
C VAL A 322 0.55 -12.92 -3.58
N GLY A 323 0.94 -14.18 -3.65
CA GLY A 323 2.12 -14.67 -2.95
C GLY A 323 3.18 -15.20 -3.92
N THR A 324 4.46 -14.96 -3.61
CA THR A 324 5.60 -15.53 -4.34
C THR A 324 6.75 -15.84 -3.39
N MET A 325 7.55 -16.86 -3.73
CA MET A 325 8.79 -17.21 -3.02
C MET A 325 10.04 -16.91 -3.86
N ASP A 326 9.86 -16.76 -5.17
CA ASP A 326 10.98 -16.70 -6.13
C ASP A 326 10.85 -15.51 -7.12
N GLY A 327 9.80 -14.70 -6.99
CA GLY A 327 9.50 -13.62 -7.92
C GLY A 327 9.14 -14.07 -9.35
N ARG A 328 8.94 -15.38 -9.58
CA ARG A 328 8.63 -15.96 -10.89
C ARG A 328 7.28 -16.67 -10.90
N LYS A 329 7.02 -17.49 -9.88
CA LYS A 329 5.75 -18.19 -9.69
C LYS A 329 4.90 -17.43 -8.67
N PHE A 330 3.68 -17.11 -9.05
CA PHE A 330 2.75 -16.37 -8.23
C PHE A 330 1.51 -17.21 -7.95
N THR A 331 1.16 -17.32 -6.68
CA THR A 331 -0.12 -17.85 -6.21
C THR A 331 -1.04 -16.68 -5.90
N LYS A 332 -2.34 -16.85 -6.04
CA LYS A 332 -3.32 -15.81 -5.70
C LYS A 332 -4.46 -16.40 -4.90
N GLN A 333 -4.94 -15.63 -3.94
CA GLN A 333 -6.16 -15.89 -3.20
C GLN A 333 -7.12 -14.74 -3.45
N ILE A 334 -8.30 -15.08 -3.96
CA ILE A 334 -9.31 -14.11 -4.36
C ILE A 334 -10.12 -13.72 -3.13
N VAL A 335 -10.22 -12.43 -2.89
CA VAL A 335 -11.12 -11.90 -1.86
C VAL A 335 -12.56 -12.24 -2.25
N PRO A 336 -13.36 -12.88 -1.38
CA PRO A 336 -14.74 -13.22 -1.70
C PRO A 336 -15.69 -12.01 -1.57
N ASP A 337 -16.88 -12.11 -2.13
CA ASP A 337 -17.96 -11.18 -1.84
C ASP A 337 -18.39 -11.32 -0.37
N PRO A 338 -18.79 -10.23 0.29
CA PRO A 338 -19.03 -8.88 -0.22
C PRO A 338 -17.79 -7.98 -0.28
N TYR A 339 -16.58 -8.47 -0.01
CA TYR A 339 -15.35 -7.66 0.12
C TYR A 339 -14.54 -7.58 -1.17
N ARG A 340 -14.86 -8.38 -2.17
CA ARG A 340 -14.08 -8.63 -3.39
C ARG A 340 -13.62 -7.36 -4.12
N ARG A 341 -14.45 -6.32 -4.12
CA ARG A 341 -14.19 -5.07 -4.86
C ARG A 341 -13.45 -4.01 -4.04
N SER A 342 -13.13 -4.31 -2.79
CA SER A 342 -12.31 -3.42 -1.95
C SER A 342 -10.83 -3.73 -2.15
N PRO A 343 -10.00 -2.73 -2.52
CA PRO A 343 -8.54 -2.87 -2.54
C PRO A 343 -7.97 -3.31 -1.19
N ILE A 344 -6.85 -4.02 -1.22
CA ILE A 344 -6.08 -4.37 -0.03
C ILE A 344 -5.02 -3.27 0.17
N ASP A 345 -5.45 -2.16 0.75
CA ASP A 345 -4.68 -0.92 0.80
C ASP A 345 -3.43 -1.00 1.67
N ASN A 346 -3.51 -1.73 2.77
CA ASN A 346 -2.40 -1.90 3.71
C ASN A 346 -2.32 -3.33 4.23
N MET A 347 -1.08 -3.81 4.36
CA MET A 347 -0.74 -5.03 5.10
C MET A 347 0.42 -4.75 6.04
N VAL A 348 0.36 -5.30 7.25
CA VAL A 348 1.41 -5.22 8.26
C VAL A 348 1.61 -6.58 8.91
N LEU A 349 2.81 -6.79 9.47
CA LEU A 349 3.13 -7.98 10.23
C LEU A 349 3.11 -7.67 11.73
N ARG A 350 2.54 -8.60 12.50
CA ARG A 350 2.70 -8.65 13.95
C ARG A 350 3.42 -9.94 14.33
N LYS A 351 4.39 -9.85 15.23
CA LYS A 351 5.03 -11.02 15.82
C LYS A 351 4.19 -11.47 17.00
N SER A 352 3.68 -12.69 16.94
CA SER A 352 2.98 -13.32 18.06
C SER A 352 3.84 -14.45 18.67
N ARG A 353 3.43 -14.99 19.81
CA ARG A 353 4.04 -16.17 20.43
C ARG A 353 4.06 -17.39 19.52
N ASN A 354 3.09 -17.49 18.60
CA ASN A 354 2.89 -18.61 17.70
C ASN A 354 3.48 -18.37 16.29
N GLY A 355 4.18 -17.26 16.08
CA GLY A 355 4.74 -16.88 14.80
C GLY A 355 4.23 -15.54 14.28
N ASN A 356 4.52 -15.23 13.03
CA ASN A 356 4.10 -13.97 12.44
C ASN A 356 2.65 -14.02 11.97
N GLU A 357 1.90 -12.96 12.26
CA GLU A 357 0.56 -12.72 11.75
C GLU A 357 0.62 -11.71 10.60
N ILE A 358 -0.17 -11.95 9.57
CA ILE A 358 -0.39 -11.00 8.48
C ILE A 358 -1.71 -10.30 8.74
N TRP A 359 -1.70 -8.99 8.93
CA TRP A 359 -2.89 -8.15 9.04
C TRP A 359 -3.12 -7.40 7.75
N ALA A 360 -4.37 -7.35 7.29
CA ALA A 360 -4.74 -6.73 6.03
C ALA A 360 -6.00 -5.88 6.17
N ASN A 361 -5.97 -4.68 5.59
CA ASN A 361 -7.10 -3.75 5.59
C ASN A 361 -7.63 -3.53 4.17
N LEU A 362 -8.95 -3.66 4.02
CA LEU A 362 -9.72 -3.46 2.80
C LEU A 362 -10.68 -2.27 3.02
N PRO A 363 -10.22 -1.00 2.89
CA PRO A 363 -10.94 0.17 3.40
C PRO A 363 -11.93 0.81 2.42
N PHE A 364 -12.21 0.22 1.27
CA PHE A 364 -13.11 0.81 0.28
C PHE A 364 -14.44 0.08 0.21
N SER A 365 -15.53 0.83 0.26
CA SER A 365 -16.87 0.31 0.04
C SER A 365 -17.58 0.99 -1.13
N THR A 366 -18.48 0.26 -1.72
CA THR A 366 -19.50 0.72 -2.67
C THR A 366 -20.86 0.23 -2.16
N PRO A 367 -21.99 0.57 -2.75
CA PRO A 367 -23.30 0.07 -2.28
C PRO A 367 -23.37 -1.46 -2.10
N ASN A 368 -22.58 -2.21 -2.88
CA ASN A 368 -22.54 -3.68 -2.85
C ASN A 368 -21.21 -4.25 -2.36
N THR A 369 -20.39 -3.44 -1.69
CA THR A 369 -19.05 -3.86 -1.21
C THR A 369 -18.86 -3.36 0.20
N LYS A 370 -18.49 -4.26 1.10
CA LYS A 370 -18.13 -3.94 2.48
C LYS A 370 -16.62 -3.81 2.63
N CYS A 371 -16.21 -3.00 3.59
CA CYS A 371 -14.83 -2.93 4.06
C CYS A 371 -14.55 -4.05 5.05
N LEU A 372 -13.28 -4.44 5.18
CA LEU A 372 -12.86 -5.52 6.07
C LEU A 372 -11.49 -5.25 6.66
N LEU A 373 -11.35 -5.44 7.97
CA LEU A 373 -10.07 -5.72 8.62
C LEU A 373 -9.99 -7.21 8.89
N MET A 374 -8.89 -7.86 8.49
CA MET A 374 -8.68 -9.29 8.65
C MET A 374 -7.22 -9.61 8.99
N TYR A 375 -6.99 -10.83 9.53
CA TYR A 375 -5.65 -11.32 9.77
C TYR A 375 -5.51 -12.82 9.54
N SER A 376 -4.27 -13.28 9.33
CA SER A 376 -3.91 -14.68 9.17
C SER A 376 -2.75 -15.05 10.09
N THR A 377 -2.83 -16.19 10.76
CA THR A 377 -1.79 -16.76 11.65
C THR A 377 -0.97 -17.87 10.99
N ASN A 378 -1.33 -18.27 9.78
CA ASN A 378 -0.80 -19.45 9.10
C ASN A 378 -0.19 -19.16 7.72
N ASN A 379 0.49 -18.02 7.61
CA ASN A 379 1.12 -17.55 6.37
C ASN A 379 0.11 -17.42 5.20
N GLY A 380 -1.06 -16.85 5.48
CA GLY A 380 -2.07 -16.56 4.48
C GLY A 380 -2.83 -17.78 3.93
N LYS A 381 -2.78 -18.95 4.58
CA LYS A 381 -3.56 -20.11 4.14
C LYS A 381 -5.05 -19.93 4.41
N SER A 382 -5.39 -19.35 5.56
CA SER A 382 -6.74 -18.94 5.95
C SER A 382 -6.70 -17.62 6.70
N TRP A 383 -7.86 -16.99 6.88
CA TRP A 383 -8.01 -15.64 7.40
C TRP A 383 -9.11 -15.57 8.44
N ASN A 384 -8.91 -14.74 9.45
CA ASN A 384 -9.93 -14.37 10.42
C ASN A 384 -10.44 -12.96 10.10
N LYS A 385 -11.74 -12.77 10.08
CA LYS A 385 -12.36 -11.46 9.97
C LYS A 385 -12.33 -10.78 11.34
N VAL A 386 -12.13 -9.46 11.36
CA VAL A 386 -12.10 -8.69 12.60
C VAL A 386 -13.22 -7.65 12.61
N PHE A 387 -13.16 -6.69 11.68
CA PHE A 387 -14.19 -5.67 11.55
C PHE A 387 -14.75 -5.64 10.14
N GLU A 388 -16.06 -5.65 10.05
CA GLU A 388 -16.83 -5.39 8.83
C GLU A 388 -17.50 -4.03 8.97
N TYR A 389 -17.36 -3.16 7.96
CA TYR A 389 -17.89 -1.81 8.04
C TYR A 389 -18.21 -1.21 6.67
N ASN A 390 -18.96 -0.10 6.70
CA ASN A 390 -19.19 0.77 5.54
C ASN A 390 -18.35 2.03 5.69
N ARG A 391 -17.59 2.38 4.68
CA ARG A 391 -16.75 3.59 4.68
C ARG A 391 -17.54 4.89 4.83
N ALA A 392 -18.81 4.92 4.49
CA ALA A 392 -19.65 6.09 4.71
C ALA A 392 -19.90 6.39 6.19
N THR A 393 -19.81 5.37 7.07
CA THR A 393 -20.05 5.49 8.51
C THR A 393 -18.77 5.37 9.34
N HIS A 394 -17.85 4.49 8.94
CA HIS A 394 -16.64 4.19 9.69
C HIS A 394 -15.42 4.07 8.80
N THR A 395 -14.24 4.36 9.35
CA THR A 395 -12.96 4.01 8.76
C THR A 395 -12.12 3.24 9.77
N VAL A 396 -11.45 2.21 9.31
CA VAL A 396 -10.48 1.45 10.11
C VAL A 396 -9.13 1.54 9.43
N TRP A 397 -8.09 1.88 10.19
CA TRP A 397 -6.73 2.03 9.68
C TRP A 397 -5.74 1.20 10.49
N LEU A 398 -4.93 0.42 9.79
CA LEU A 398 -3.70 -0.14 10.34
C LEU A 398 -2.64 0.95 10.31
N ILE A 399 -2.13 1.36 11.47
CA ILE A 399 -1.19 2.48 11.58
C ILE A 399 0.24 2.04 11.91
N SER A 400 0.43 0.77 12.26
CA SER A 400 1.74 0.20 12.54
C SER A 400 2.61 0.14 11.28
N SER A 401 3.90 0.37 11.44
CA SER A 401 4.87 0.27 10.35
C SER A 401 5.03 -1.18 9.87
N SER A 402 5.08 -1.38 8.55
CA SER A 402 5.42 -2.66 7.94
C SER A 402 6.93 -2.89 7.78
N THR A 403 7.77 -1.95 8.15
CA THR A 403 9.22 -2.00 7.95
C THR A 403 9.88 -3.00 8.89
N GLN A 404 9.38 -3.10 10.12
CA GLN A 404 9.80 -4.10 11.11
C GLN A 404 8.60 -4.89 11.60
N VAL A 405 8.85 -6.16 11.94
CA VAL A 405 7.85 -6.99 12.59
C VAL A 405 7.86 -6.67 14.08
N ASN A 406 6.74 -6.19 14.58
CA ASN A 406 6.54 -5.83 15.99
C ASN A 406 5.64 -6.86 16.67
N ASP A 407 5.81 -7.04 17.98
CA ASP A 407 4.89 -7.78 18.85
C ASP A 407 3.58 -7.01 19.12
N GLU A 408 3.55 -5.72 18.78
CA GLU A 408 2.40 -4.85 18.90
C GLU A 408 1.89 -4.43 17.52
N LEU A 409 0.59 -4.28 17.42
CA LEU A 409 -0.06 -3.74 16.24
C LEU A 409 -1.08 -2.70 16.68
N TYR A 410 -1.13 -1.58 15.99
CA TYR A 410 -2.09 -0.52 16.24
C TYR A 410 -3.08 -0.41 15.09
N PHE A 411 -4.34 -0.25 15.43
CA PHE A 411 -5.36 0.16 14.48
C PHE A 411 -6.27 1.22 15.11
N SER A 412 -6.75 2.13 14.29
CA SER A 412 -7.75 3.10 14.71
C SER A 412 -9.09 2.84 14.05
N ILE A 413 -10.15 3.14 14.78
CA ILE A 413 -11.52 3.19 14.28
C ILE A 413 -12.00 4.62 14.41
N GLU A 414 -12.53 5.18 13.33
CA GLU A 414 -13.10 6.52 13.31
C GLU A 414 -14.53 6.46 12.79
N ASN A 415 -15.45 7.08 13.54
CA ASN A 415 -16.80 7.34 13.04
C ASN A 415 -16.74 8.58 12.12
N VAL A 416 -17.09 8.40 10.85
CA VAL A 416 -16.97 9.45 9.83
C VAL A 416 -17.93 10.61 10.09
N VAL A 417 -19.07 10.36 10.75
CA VAL A 417 -20.11 11.35 11.03
C VAL A 417 -19.76 12.17 12.27
N SER A 418 -19.55 11.50 13.42
CA SER A 418 -19.25 12.18 14.71
C SER A 418 -17.80 12.63 14.83
N LYS A 419 -16.89 12.13 13.98
CA LYS A 419 -15.43 12.34 14.05
C LYS A 419 -14.77 11.75 15.30
N ASP A 420 -15.51 10.96 16.08
CA ASP A 420 -14.92 10.23 17.18
C ASP A 420 -13.95 9.19 16.66
N ARG A 421 -12.78 9.15 17.29
CA ARG A 421 -11.73 8.21 16.93
C ARG A 421 -11.17 7.54 18.18
N VAL A 422 -11.03 6.22 18.09
CA VAL A 422 -10.37 5.40 19.11
C VAL A 422 -9.20 4.65 18.50
N LEU A 423 -8.18 4.41 19.30
CA LEU A 423 -7.01 3.65 18.93
C LEU A 423 -6.91 2.41 19.82
N TYR A 424 -6.68 1.26 19.23
CA TYR A 424 -6.40 0.02 19.93
C TYR A 424 -4.99 -0.48 19.62
N ARG A 425 -4.35 -0.99 20.66
CA ARG A 425 -3.11 -1.76 20.58
C ARG A 425 -3.44 -3.24 20.74
N ILE A 426 -2.98 -4.05 19.82
CA ILE A 426 -3.10 -5.52 19.86
C ILE A 426 -1.78 -6.12 20.31
N THR A 427 -1.87 -6.99 21.30
CA THR A 427 -0.77 -7.81 21.81
C THR A 427 -1.20 -9.25 21.99
N ASP A 428 -0.29 -10.13 22.34
CA ASP A 428 -0.67 -11.48 22.77
C ASP A 428 -1.40 -11.41 24.11
N LYS A 429 -2.37 -12.29 24.29
CA LYS A 429 -3.00 -12.49 25.59
C LYS A 429 -1.95 -12.93 26.60
N GLN A 430 -1.84 -12.21 27.71
CA GLN A 430 -1.00 -12.55 28.83
C GLN A 430 -1.45 -13.84 29.52
#